data_bf7c980e195f9e6358d34f2506cb6ac1
#
_entry.id   bf7c980e195f9e6358d34f2506cb6ac1
#
_cell.length_a   1.000
_cell.length_b   1.000
_cell.length_c   1.000
_cell.angle_alpha   90.00
_cell.angle_beta   90.00
_cell.angle_gamma   90.00
#
_symmetry.space_group_name_H-M   'P 1'
#
loop_
_entity.id
_entity.type
_entity.pdbx_description
1 polymer ?
#
loop_
_entity_poly.entity_id
_entity_poly.type
_entity_poly.pdbx_seq_one_letter_code
_entity_poly.pdbx_strand_id
1 'polypeptide(L)'
;MDALTFGSHRLVHLDLKGAPPRVNYFEKLFPLLRTWGATGLLLEWEDTFPYNRELTPIGSNRPINLASGYTVQEARQILQIAGDCGLAVIPLVQTFGHMEFVLKHDEWRSLREVERFPSSICPSNPQTLPLVTSLIRQIVNFHPDIQYLHIGADEVWHLGLCSVCTKRAAASKYGKPSLYLEHILAIAQYIQETYPYLKIIVWDDMLRSMDFQVLKEHYIGKYVEPMIWHYNSRDNFSLPQDIWDKYSAVFPHIWAATAFKGATGSCQHIPIIRNHVSNHEKWLEELGANVNKVHEFRGTAFTGWSRYDHYATMCELLPTAIPSLALCLKVWLHGYSEQTHMQVANSLGYIDHPFHIIPQLRPAPIPNNLLFPGWQVAVGIEWFINFRTKYHNTITSEQISTWMNPWQVANNNTNPMQLESLIPAFTDLLLELSSLEGYLRVQMENIYFPYMIDEWMGTNLQPMKVKLTELKETTENQLKLSTRV
;
A
#
# COMPACT_ATOMS: atom_id res chain seq x y z
N MET A 1 -26.59 -2.24 20.41
CA MET A 1 -26.05 -3.48 19.85
C MET A 1 -24.67 -3.63 20.45
N ASP A 2 -24.44 -4.71 21.17
CA ASP A 2 -23.11 -5.00 21.69
C ASP A 2 -22.14 -5.12 20.52
N ALA A 3 -20.93 -4.54 20.68
CA ALA A 3 -19.92 -4.56 19.65
C ALA A 3 -19.63 -6.00 19.24
N LEU A 4 -19.82 -6.33 17.97
CA LEU A 4 -19.41 -7.62 17.38
C LEU A 4 -17.88 -7.65 17.35
N THR A 5 -17.25 -7.98 18.46
CA THR A 5 -15.79 -8.06 18.55
C THR A 5 -15.31 -9.42 18.07
N PHE A 6 -15.00 -9.54 16.77
CA PHE A 6 -14.28 -10.70 16.26
C PHE A 6 -12.79 -10.54 16.55
N GLY A 7 -12.26 -11.42 17.40
CA GLY A 7 -10.87 -11.43 17.82
C GLY A 7 -10.45 -10.24 18.71
N SER A 8 -9.25 -10.32 19.28
CA SER A 8 -8.71 -9.29 20.18
C SER A 8 -7.90 -8.22 19.46
N HIS A 9 -7.40 -8.51 18.25
CA HIS A 9 -6.51 -7.63 17.50
C HIS A 9 -7.24 -6.90 16.36
N ARG A 10 -7.04 -5.59 16.30
CA ARG A 10 -7.42 -4.70 15.19
C ARG A 10 -6.18 -3.91 14.82
N LEU A 11 -5.46 -4.43 13.82
CA LEU A 11 -4.15 -3.93 13.42
C LEU A 11 -4.29 -2.97 12.24
N VAL A 12 -3.74 -1.78 12.34
CA VAL A 12 -3.60 -0.90 11.18
C VAL A 12 -2.29 -1.23 10.48
N HIS A 13 -2.37 -1.68 9.24
CA HIS A 13 -1.19 -1.95 8.43
C HIS A 13 -0.64 -0.64 7.86
N LEU A 14 0.61 -0.40 8.17
CA LEU A 14 1.40 0.70 7.65
C LEU A 14 2.48 0.13 6.73
N ASP A 15 2.19 0.17 5.43
CA ASP A 15 3.17 -0.11 4.39
C ASP A 15 4.03 1.14 4.19
N LEU A 16 5.30 1.06 4.59
CA LEU A 16 6.22 2.18 4.55
C LEU A 16 7.02 2.28 3.25
N LYS A 17 6.92 1.29 2.36
CA LYS A 17 7.63 1.36 1.08
C LYS A 17 7.15 2.53 0.23
N GLY A 18 8.09 3.33 -0.22
CA GLY A 18 7.85 4.45 -1.12
C GLY A 18 7.36 5.74 -0.49
N ALA A 19 6.45 5.68 0.50
CA ALA A 19 5.86 6.87 1.10
C ALA A 19 5.90 6.86 2.64
N PRO A 20 7.08 6.67 3.27
CA PRO A 20 7.20 6.66 4.72
C PRO A 20 6.96 8.07 5.28
N PRO A 21 5.98 8.23 6.21
CA PRO A 21 5.79 9.50 6.91
C PRO A 21 6.95 9.78 7.87
N ARG A 22 7.27 11.05 8.11
CA ARG A 22 8.20 11.47 9.18
C ARG A 22 7.65 11.10 10.56
N VAL A 23 8.53 10.95 11.54
CA VAL A 23 8.18 10.55 12.92
C VAL A 23 7.09 11.45 13.54
N ASN A 24 7.20 12.77 13.37
CA ASN A 24 6.24 13.74 13.90
C ASN A 24 4.79 13.57 13.38
N TYR A 25 4.63 12.88 12.25
CA TYR A 25 3.30 12.55 11.75
C TYR A 25 2.67 11.43 12.58
N PHE A 26 3.44 10.43 12.99
CA PHE A 26 2.97 9.34 13.85
C PHE A 26 2.61 9.81 15.25
N GLU A 27 3.31 10.81 15.80
CA GLU A 27 2.94 11.45 17.08
C GLU A 27 1.50 11.96 17.09
N LYS A 28 1.02 12.41 15.93
CA LYS A 28 -0.36 12.92 15.76
C LYS A 28 -1.36 11.82 15.37
N LEU A 29 -0.91 10.83 14.59
CA LEU A 29 -1.79 9.79 14.06
C LEU A 29 -2.09 8.69 15.08
N PHE A 30 -1.09 8.17 15.80
CA PHE A 30 -1.26 6.99 16.66
C PHE A 30 -2.28 7.18 17.79
N PRO A 31 -2.37 8.34 18.47
CA PRO A 31 -3.45 8.59 19.41
C PRO A 31 -4.85 8.50 18.79
N LEU A 32 -5.01 8.96 17.53
CA LEU A 32 -6.28 8.87 16.82
C LEU A 32 -6.63 7.43 16.46
N LEU A 33 -5.64 6.63 16.00
CA LEU A 33 -5.85 5.19 15.74
C LEU A 33 -6.41 4.49 16.98
N ARG A 34 -5.84 4.76 18.14
CA ARG A 34 -6.32 4.22 19.42
C ARG A 34 -7.76 4.65 19.72
N THR A 35 -8.07 5.92 19.50
CA THR A 35 -9.43 6.48 19.68
C THR A 35 -10.45 5.86 18.73
N TRP A 36 -10.02 5.52 17.50
CA TRP A 36 -10.91 4.85 16.54
C TRP A 36 -11.06 3.35 16.80
N GLY A 37 -10.27 2.78 17.72
CA GLY A 37 -10.41 1.41 18.17
C GLY A 37 -9.35 0.44 17.69
N ALA A 38 -8.27 0.92 17.07
CA ALA A 38 -7.11 0.09 16.79
C ALA A 38 -6.46 -0.42 18.08
N THR A 39 -5.95 -1.64 18.05
CA THR A 39 -5.23 -2.27 19.17
C THR A 39 -3.74 -2.39 18.89
N GLY A 40 -3.33 -2.21 17.64
CA GLY A 40 -1.93 -2.33 17.26
C GLY A 40 -1.69 -1.95 15.80
N LEU A 41 -0.44 -2.12 15.40
CA LEU A 41 0.06 -1.86 14.05
C LEU A 41 0.61 -3.16 13.46
N LEU A 42 0.34 -3.40 12.18
CA LEU A 42 1.11 -4.30 11.35
C LEU A 42 2.09 -3.42 10.57
N LEU A 43 3.39 -3.52 10.88
CA LEU A 43 4.37 -2.55 10.40
C LEU A 43 5.30 -3.18 9.36
N GLU A 44 5.14 -2.79 8.11
CA GLU A 44 5.93 -3.26 6.99
C GLU A 44 6.99 -2.22 6.61
N TRP A 45 8.24 -2.49 7.03
CA TRP A 45 9.33 -1.55 6.87
C TRP A 45 9.98 -1.58 5.48
N GLU A 46 10.25 -2.78 4.98
CA GLU A 46 11.03 -3.04 3.78
C GLU A 46 12.35 -2.25 3.73
N ASP A 47 12.63 -1.51 2.65
CA ASP A 47 13.86 -0.73 2.49
C ASP A 47 13.91 0.58 3.29
N THR A 48 12.84 0.91 4.02
CA THR A 48 12.84 2.05 4.95
C THR A 48 13.44 1.71 6.32
N PHE A 49 13.67 0.42 6.61
CA PHE A 49 14.32 -0.02 7.84
C PHE A 49 15.83 0.24 7.80
N PRO A 50 16.46 0.68 8.90
CA PRO A 50 17.89 0.94 8.98
C PRO A 50 18.70 -0.35 9.15
N TYR A 51 18.65 -1.26 8.16
CA TYR A 51 19.47 -2.46 8.13
C TYR A 51 20.95 -2.15 8.25
N ASN A 52 21.71 -3.04 8.85
CA ASN A 52 23.14 -2.87 9.06
C ASN A 52 23.96 -4.07 8.56
N ARG A 53 25.30 -3.95 8.65
CA ARG A 53 26.28 -4.96 8.21
C ARG A 53 26.06 -5.32 6.73
N GLU A 54 25.94 -6.63 6.45
CA GLU A 54 25.73 -7.19 5.12
C GLU A 54 24.43 -6.70 4.45
N LEU A 55 23.42 -6.29 5.23
CA LEU A 55 22.14 -5.81 4.73
C LEU A 55 22.09 -4.29 4.54
N THR A 56 23.15 -3.56 4.82
CA THR A 56 23.21 -2.09 4.65
C THR A 56 22.77 -1.61 3.26
N PRO A 57 23.10 -2.28 2.14
CA PRO A 57 22.65 -1.86 0.82
C PRO A 57 21.12 -1.91 0.61
N ILE A 58 20.41 -2.76 1.37
CA ILE A 58 18.95 -2.90 1.26
C ILE A 58 18.23 -1.74 1.93
N GLY A 59 18.69 -1.33 3.13
CA GLY A 59 17.95 -0.45 3.99
C GLY A 59 18.32 1.04 3.90
N SER A 60 17.74 1.81 4.79
CA SER A 60 17.90 3.26 4.88
C SER A 60 19.27 3.72 5.43
N ASN A 61 20.06 2.82 5.98
CA ASN A 61 21.42 3.09 6.50
C ASN A 61 22.48 3.32 5.39
N ARG A 62 22.05 3.49 4.16
CA ARG A 62 22.88 3.87 3.01
C ARG A 62 23.42 5.30 3.16
N PRO A 63 24.44 5.71 2.35
CA PRO A 63 24.87 7.09 2.28
C PRO A 63 23.69 8.07 2.12
N ILE A 64 23.76 9.25 2.77
CA ILE A 64 22.66 10.23 2.88
C ILE A 64 22.00 10.56 1.54
N ASN A 65 22.76 10.63 0.46
CA ASN A 65 22.25 10.89 -0.88
C ASN A 65 21.44 9.73 -1.50
N LEU A 66 21.45 8.56 -0.86
CA LEU A 66 20.70 7.36 -1.27
C LEU A 66 19.74 6.89 -0.18
N ALA A 67 19.71 7.57 0.98
CA ALA A 67 18.86 7.18 2.10
C ALA A 67 17.37 7.38 1.74
N SER A 68 16.57 6.35 1.95
CA SER A 68 15.16 6.30 1.57
C SER A 68 14.23 5.88 2.71
N GLY A 69 14.55 6.26 3.96
CA GLY A 69 13.77 5.86 5.12
C GLY A 69 14.34 6.38 6.43
N TYR A 70 14.14 5.63 7.48
CA TYR A 70 14.41 6.07 8.84
C TYR A 70 15.84 5.80 9.30
N THR A 71 16.37 6.68 10.12
CA THR A 71 17.54 6.40 10.95
C THR A 71 17.16 5.40 12.07
N VAL A 72 18.16 4.77 12.67
CA VAL A 72 17.96 3.89 13.85
C VAL A 72 17.19 4.61 14.96
N GLN A 73 17.49 5.90 15.18
CA GLN A 73 16.83 6.71 16.21
C GLN A 73 15.36 6.95 15.85
N GLU A 74 15.06 7.35 14.64
CA GLU A 74 13.68 7.58 14.17
C GLU A 74 12.84 6.30 14.21
N ALA A 75 13.39 5.18 13.77
CA ALA A 75 12.70 3.90 13.85
C ALA A 75 12.38 3.50 15.30
N ARG A 76 13.31 3.74 16.25
CA ARG A 76 13.04 3.54 17.69
C ARG A 76 11.97 4.48 18.23
N GLN A 77 12.00 5.75 17.81
CA GLN A 77 10.96 6.71 18.20
C GLN A 77 9.57 6.29 17.74
N ILE A 78 9.44 5.75 16.52
CA ILE A 78 8.15 5.22 16.02
C ILE A 78 7.63 4.10 16.93
N LEU A 79 8.49 3.14 17.32
CA LEU A 79 8.11 2.07 18.23
C LEU A 79 7.73 2.60 19.61
N GLN A 80 8.47 3.58 20.12
CA GLN A 80 8.17 4.22 21.40
C GLN A 80 6.81 4.92 21.39
N ILE A 81 6.51 5.72 20.34
CA ILE A 81 5.22 6.41 20.19
C ILE A 81 4.07 5.39 20.12
N ALA A 82 4.27 4.28 19.40
CA ALA A 82 3.27 3.21 19.35
C ALA A 82 3.02 2.62 20.74
N GLY A 83 4.07 2.32 21.49
CA GLY A 83 3.98 1.81 22.87
C GLY A 83 3.29 2.80 23.81
N ASP A 84 3.66 4.08 23.77
CA ASP A 84 3.06 5.16 24.59
C ASP A 84 1.56 5.33 24.30
N CYS A 85 1.12 5.05 23.07
CA CYS A 85 -0.28 5.02 22.69
C CYS A 85 -1.00 3.70 23.02
N GLY A 86 -0.32 2.71 23.60
CA GLY A 86 -0.87 1.38 23.88
C GLY A 86 -1.21 0.59 22.60
N LEU A 87 -0.45 0.80 21.52
CA LEU A 87 -0.57 0.06 20.26
C LEU A 87 0.51 -1.03 20.23
N ALA A 88 0.11 -2.29 20.19
CA ALA A 88 1.01 -3.41 19.96
C ALA A 88 1.60 -3.32 18.54
N VAL A 89 2.87 -3.67 18.37
CA VAL A 89 3.51 -3.68 17.04
C VAL A 89 3.77 -5.12 16.62
N ILE A 90 3.31 -5.49 15.44
CA ILE A 90 3.65 -6.71 14.74
C ILE A 90 4.47 -6.31 13.51
N PRO A 91 5.78 -6.60 13.47
CA PRO A 91 6.56 -6.35 12.27
C PRO A 91 6.23 -7.34 11.17
N LEU A 92 6.21 -6.86 9.92
CA LEU A 92 6.10 -7.68 8.72
C LEU A 92 7.41 -7.61 7.95
N VAL A 93 7.92 -8.77 7.56
CA VAL A 93 9.09 -8.94 6.70
C VAL A 93 8.74 -9.88 5.58
N GLN A 94 8.84 -9.43 4.34
CA GLN A 94 8.68 -10.30 3.18
C GLN A 94 9.84 -11.30 3.10
N THR A 95 9.53 -12.58 2.85
CA THR A 95 10.50 -13.68 2.91
C THR A 95 10.49 -14.60 1.69
N PHE A 96 9.56 -14.40 0.75
CA PHE A 96 9.44 -15.26 -0.43
C PHE A 96 8.98 -14.52 -1.69
N GLY A 97 7.72 -14.08 -1.78
CA GLY A 97 7.23 -13.10 -2.75
C GLY A 97 7.54 -11.68 -2.29
N HIS A 98 7.28 -10.69 -3.15
CA HIS A 98 7.49 -9.27 -2.86
C HIS A 98 8.89 -8.92 -2.32
N MET A 99 9.90 -9.65 -2.80
CA MET A 99 11.30 -9.48 -2.38
C MET A 99 12.02 -8.38 -3.16
N GLU A 100 11.31 -7.51 -3.89
CA GLU A 100 11.91 -6.46 -4.72
C GLU A 100 12.80 -5.53 -3.90
N PHE A 101 12.46 -5.24 -2.64
CA PHE A 101 13.27 -4.39 -1.77
C PHE A 101 14.70 -4.94 -1.57
N VAL A 102 14.88 -6.25 -1.68
CA VAL A 102 16.19 -6.94 -1.65
C VAL A 102 16.69 -7.21 -3.06
N LEU A 103 15.88 -7.90 -3.87
CA LEU A 103 16.31 -8.48 -5.13
C LEU A 103 16.47 -7.45 -6.27
N LYS A 104 16.07 -6.18 -6.09
CA LYS A 104 16.37 -5.09 -7.01
C LYS A 104 17.86 -4.72 -7.02
N HIS A 105 18.62 -5.07 -5.97
CA HIS A 105 20.05 -4.81 -5.85
C HIS A 105 20.89 -5.90 -6.52
N ASP A 106 21.97 -5.51 -7.19
CA ASP A 106 22.83 -6.42 -7.95
C ASP A 106 23.49 -7.48 -7.08
N GLU A 107 23.81 -7.16 -5.83
CA GLU A 107 24.41 -8.07 -4.85
C GLU A 107 23.56 -9.35 -4.61
N TRP A 108 22.24 -9.23 -4.72
CA TRP A 108 21.29 -10.35 -4.50
C TRP A 108 20.61 -10.85 -5.76
N ARG A 109 21.02 -10.37 -6.94
CA ARG A 109 20.43 -10.77 -8.22
C ARG A 109 20.46 -12.29 -8.45
N SER A 110 21.53 -12.96 -8.00
CA SER A 110 21.70 -14.42 -8.11
C SER A 110 20.69 -15.22 -7.27
N LEU A 111 19.99 -14.59 -6.34
CA LEU A 111 18.97 -15.22 -5.50
C LEU A 111 17.58 -15.19 -6.14
N ARG A 112 17.36 -14.50 -7.24
CA ARG A 112 16.09 -14.49 -7.95
C ARG A 112 15.76 -15.88 -8.49
N GLU A 113 14.52 -16.30 -8.37
CA GLU A 113 14.07 -17.56 -9.01
C GLU A 113 14.16 -17.49 -10.53
N VAL A 114 13.83 -16.32 -11.10
CA VAL A 114 14.04 -15.99 -12.52
C VAL A 114 14.84 -14.70 -12.59
N GLU A 115 15.97 -14.72 -13.27
CA GLU A 115 16.94 -13.62 -13.25
C GLU A 115 16.37 -12.23 -13.53
N ARG A 116 15.45 -12.10 -14.48
CA ARG A 116 14.84 -10.81 -14.84
C ARG A 116 13.71 -10.35 -13.90
N PHE A 117 13.21 -11.23 -13.02
CA PHE A 117 12.08 -10.91 -12.13
C PHE A 117 12.53 -10.85 -10.67
N PRO A 118 12.59 -9.65 -10.07
CA PRO A 118 13.11 -9.49 -8.71
C PRO A 118 12.08 -9.74 -7.61
N SER A 119 10.88 -10.24 -7.95
CA SER A 119 9.78 -10.39 -6.97
C SER A 119 9.89 -11.66 -6.13
N SER A 120 10.44 -12.76 -6.68
CA SER A 120 10.46 -14.04 -5.98
C SER A 120 11.89 -14.52 -5.75
N ILE A 121 12.21 -14.84 -4.50
CA ILE A 121 13.51 -15.43 -4.14
C ILE A 121 13.51 -16.93 -4.42
N CYS A 122 14.65 -17.49 -4.84
CA CYS A 122 14.77 -18.91 -5.15
C CYS A 122 14.91 -19.76 -3.87
N PRO A 123 13.94 -20.64 -3.54
CA PRO A 123 13.99 -21.47 -2.32
C PRO A 123 15.05 -22.59 -2.42
N SER A 124 15.65 -22.79 -3.56
CA SER A 124 16.71 -23.79 -3.78
C SER A 124 18.12 -23.21 -3.77
N ASN A 125 18.24 -21.88 -3.75
CA ASN A 125 19.55 -21.25 -3.64
C ASN A 125 20.06 -21.35 -2.19
N PRO A 126 21.27 -21.89 -1.94
CA PRO A 126 21.77 -22.09 -0.57
C PRO A 126 21.99 -20.79 0.21
N GLN A 127 22.05 -19.63 -0.45
CA GLN A 127 22.19 -18.34 0.22
C GLN A 127 20.84 -17.70 0.59
N THR A 128 19.72 -18.27 0.14
CA THR A 128 18.37 -17.71 0.41
C THR A 128 18.05 -17.74 1.90
N LEU A 129 18.16 -18.90 2.55
CA LEU A 129 17.82 -19.00 3.97
C LEU A 129 18.75 -18.16 4.87
N PRO A 130 20.07 -18.11 4.67
CA PRO A 130 20.97 -17.19 5.37
C PRO A 130 20.55 -15.72 5.25
N LEU A 131 20.19 -15.25 4.05
CA LEU A 131 19.71 -13.88 3.82
C LEU A 131 18.41 -13.60 4.58
N VAL A 132 17.39 -14.45 4.40
CA VAL A 132 16.07 -14.29 5.01
C VAL A 132 16.17 -14.31 6.53
N THR A 133 16.96 -15.23 7.09
CA THR A 133 17.17 -15.30 8.54
C THR A 133 17.95 -14.10 9.08
N SER A 134 18.83 -13.48 8.28
CA SER A 134 19.50 -12.23 8.65
C SER A 134 18.54 -11.04 8.69
N LEU A 135 17.62 -10.93 7.71
CA LEU A 135 16.53 -9.94 7.74
C LEU A 135 15.67 -10.09 9.00
N ILE A 136 15.17 -11.29 9.23
CA ILE A 136 14.34 -11.62 10.41
C ILE A 136 15.07 -11.28 11.69
N ARG A 137 16.33 -11.69 11.84
CA ARG A 137 17.13 -11.44 13.04
C ARG A 137 17.27 -9.95 13.34
N GLN A 138 17.53 -9.11 12.32
CA GLN A 138 17.67 -7.67 12.53
C GLN A 138 16.33 -7.02 12.92
N ILE A 139 15.24 -7.42 12.28
CA ILE A 139 13.89 -6.93 12.61
C ILE A 139 13.48 -7.38 14.02
N VAL A 140 13.56 -8.68 14.35
CA VAL A 140 13.14 -9.18 15.67
C VAL A 140 13.95 -8.56 16.80
N ASN A 141 15.29 -8.47 16.65
CA ASN A 141 16.14 -7.88 17.68
C ASN A 141 15.94 -6.35 17.84
N PHE A 142 15.36 -5.71 16.84
CA PHE A 142 15.04 -4.28 16.90
C PHE A 142 13.70 -3.99 17.59
N HIS A 143 12.75 -4.91 17.53
CA HIS A 143 11.40 -4.75 18.07
C HIS A 143 11.31 -5.44 19.45
N PRO A 144 11.30 -4.66 20.55
CA PRO A 144 11.20 -5.26 21.88
C PRO A 144 9.79 -5.85 22.10
N ASP A 145 9.73 -6.93 22.88
CA ASP A 145 8.50 -7.50 23.44
C ASP A 145 7.42 -7.93 22.42
N ILE A 146 7.79 -8.15 21.15
CA ILE A 146 6.84 -8.64 20.15
C ILE A 146 6.44 -10.09 20.44
N GLN A 147 5.16 -10.40 20.23
CA GLN A 147 4.63 -11.76 20.35
C GLN A 147 4.38 -12.42 19.01
N TYR A 148 4.31 -11.64 17.95
CA TYR A 148 4.03 -12.07 16.59
C TYR A 148 5.05 -11.51 15.63
N LEU A 149 5.37 -12.29 14.59
CA LEU A 149 6.11 -11.86 13.41
C LEU A 149 5.32 -12.27 12.18
N HIS A 150 5.01 -11.34 11.30
CA HIS A 150 4.44 -11.64 9.99
C HIS A 150 5.57 -11.82 8.98
N ILE A 151 5.65 -12.98 8.34
CA ILE A 151 6.74 -13.30 7.39
C ILE A 151 6.33 -13.11 5.92
N GLY A 152 5.20 -12.47 5.63
CA GLY A 152 4.71 -12.22 4.27
C GLY A 152 4.40 -13.49 3.52
N ALA A 153 5.20 -13.78 2.50
CA ALA A 153 5.21 -14.99 1.69
C ALA A 153 4.00 -15.17 0.77
N ASP A 154 3.34 -14.07 0.42
CA ASP A 154 2.28 -13.98 -0.58
C ASP A 154 2.81 -13.87 -2.00
N GLU A 155 1.93 -14.14 -2.97
CA GLU A 155 2.08 -13.87 -4.40
C GLU A 155 3.43 -14.34 -5.00
N VAL A 156 3.86 -15.56 -4.65
CA VAL A 156 5.12 -16.14 -5.18
C VAL A 156 4.91 -16.62 -6.61
N TRP A 157 4.79 -15.65 -7.55
CA TRP A 157 4.42 -15.91 -8.95
C TRP A 157 5.42 -16.78 -9.72
N HIS A 158 6.70 -16.67 -9.40
CA HIS A 158 7.78 -17.34 -10.16
C HIS A 158 8.33 -18.59 -9.45
N LEU A 159 7.50 -19.28 -8.64
CA LEU A 159 7.93 -20.48 -7.92
C LEU A 159 8.19 -21.68 -8.84
N GLY A 160 9.33 -22.35 -8.63
CA GLY A 160 9.65 -23.61 -9.29
C GLY A 160 9.94 -23.49 -10.77
N LEU A 161 10.60 -22.42 -11.20
CA LEU A 161 10.93 -22.15 -12.62
C LEU A 161 12.40 -22.32 -12.94
N CYS A 162 13.33 -22.12 -12.00
CA CYS A 162 14.73 -22.39 -12.23
C CYS A 162 14.99 -23.90 -12.36
N SER A 163 16.11 -24.27 -12.97
CA SER A 163 16.42 -25.69 -13.23
C SER A 163 16.52 -26.55 -11.97
N VAL A 164 16.97 -25.97 -10.85
CA VAL A 164 17.07 -26.68 -9.56
C VAL A 164 15.69 -26.87 -8.94
N CYS A 165 14.90 -25.79 -8.86
CA CYS A 165 13.53 -25.84 -8.32
C CYS A 165 12.62 -26.76 -9.15
N THR A 166 12.73 -26.74 -10.48
CA THR A 166 11.98 -27.66 -11.37
C THR A 166 12.30 -29.12 -11.05
N LYS A 167 13.57 -29.48 -10.87
CA LYS A 167 13.98 -30.85 -10.50
C LYS A 167 13.49 -31.23 -9.12
N ARG A 168 13.61 -30.34 -8.13
CA ARG A 168 13.10 -30.58 -6.77
C ARG A 168 11.58 -30.79 -6.77
N ALA A 169 10.84 -29.93 -7.47
CA ALA A 169 9.39 -30.06 -7.60
C ALA A 169 9.00 -31.39 -8.24
N ALA A 170 9.67 -31.78 -9.32
CA ALA A 170 9.40 -33.07 -9.99
C ALA A 170 9.70 -34.30 -9.11
N ALA A 171 10.67 -34.19 -8.20
CA ALA A 171 11.02 -35.27 -7.25
C ALA A 171 10.14 -35.30 -6.00
N SER A 172 9.38 -34.24 -5.71
CA SER A 172 8.55 -34.15 -4.52
C SER A 172 7.13 -34.67 -4.77
N LYS A 173 6.48 -35.19 -3.71
CA LYS A 173 5.12 -35.77 -3.78
C LYS A 173 4.06 -34.78 -4.32
N TYR A 174 4.20 -33.53 -3.98
CA TYR A 174 3.19 -32.49 -4.28
C TYR A 174 3.70 -31.37 -5.21
N GLY A 175 4.89 -31.54 -5.80
CA GLY A 175 5.42 -30.58 -6.76
C GLY A 175 5.74 -29.21 -6.16
N LYS A 176 5.32 -28.13 -6.82
CA LYS A 176 5.56 -26.75 -6.37
C LYS A 176 5.01 -26.42 -4.98
N PRO A 177 3.81 -26.88 -4.55
CA PRO A 177 3.37 -26.76 -3.17
C PRO A 177 4.40 -27.24 -2.12
N SER A 178 5.10 -28.35 -2.37
CA SER A 178 6.16 -28.80 -1.47
C SER A 178 7.31 -27.81 -1.37
N LEU A 179 7.75 -27.21 -2.49
CA LEU A 179 8.82 -26.19 -2.45
C LEU A 179 8.43 -24.98 -1.61
N TYR A 180 7.17 -24.53 -1.73
CA TYR A 180 6.66 -23.42 -0.93
C TYR A 180 6.68 -23.77 0.56
N LEU A 181 6.06 -24.90 0.90
CA LEU A 181 5.94 -25.33 2.31
C LEU A 181 7.29 -25.64 2.95
N GLU A 182 8.21 -26.27 2.22
CA GLU A 182 9.58 -26.51 2.69
C GLU A 182 10.33 -25.22 3.02
N HIS A 183 10.18 -24.18 2.20
CA HIS A 183 10.77 -22.86 2.46
C HIS A 183 10.17 -22.20 3.71
N ILE A 184 8.84 -22.18 3.82
CA ILE A 184 8.17 -21.63 5.00
C ILE A 184 8.53 -22.40 6.27
N LEU A 185 8.58 -23.72 6.21
CA LEU A 185 8.96 -24.57 7.36
C LEU A 185 10.40 -24.34 7.77
N ALA A 186 11.34 -24.17 6.85
CA ALA A 186 12.73 -23.86 7.18
C ALA A 186 12.87 -22.52 7.92
N ILE A 187 12.13 -21.49 7.47
CA ILE A 187 12.06 -20.19 8.15
C ILE A 187 11.42 -20.34 9.54
N ALA A 188 10.29 -21.05 9.61
CA ALA A 188 9.57 -21.25 10.87
C ALA A 188 10.37 -22.03 11.91
N GLN A 189 11.11 -23.04 11.48
CA GLN A 189 12.03 -23.79 12.34
C GLN A 189 13.13 -22.90 12.90
N TYR A 190 13.78 -22.10 12.03
CA TYR A 190 14.76 -21.12 12.49
C TYR A 190 14.19 -20.15 13.54
N ILE A 191 12.97 -19.62 13.31
CA ILE A 191 12.32 -18.71 14.26
C ILE A 191 12.03 -19.41 15.57
N GLN A 192 11.50 -20.64 15.56
CA GLN A 192 11.19 -21.39 16.78
C GLN A 192 12.44 -21.77 17.59
N GLU A 193 13.54 -22.08 16.92
CA GLU A 193 14.81 -22.39 17.57
C GLU A 193 15.45 -21.14 18.19
N THR A 194 15.34 -19.99 17.51
CA THR A 194 16.00 -18.75 17.93
C THR A 194 15.12 -17.90 18.85
N TYR A 195 13.81 -17.86 18.58
CA TYR A 195 12.80 -17.03 19.25
C TYR A 195 11.54 -17.84 19.57
N PRO A 196 11.61 -18.84 20.50
CA PRO A 196 10.54 -19.81 20.74
C PRO A 196 9.22 -19.21 21.23
N TYR A 197 9.23 -17.95 21.64
CA TYR A 197 8.04 -17.22 22.10
C TYR A 197 7.25 -16.57 20.95
N LEU A 198 7.84 -16.45 19.74
CA LEU A 198 7.19 -15.80 18.61
C LEU A 198 6.18 -16.73 17.92
N LYS A 199 5.02 -16.19 17.63
CA LYS A 199 4.01 -16.76 16.74
C LYS A 199 4.20 -16.18 15.33
N ILE A 200 4.08 -17.03 14.33
CA ILE A 200 4.40 -16.68 12.95
C ILE A 200 3.11 -16.51 12.16
N ILE A 201 2.93 -15.37 11.52
CA ILE A 201 1.80 -15.09 10.65
C ILE A 201 2.28 -15.10 9.19
N VAL A 202 1.46 -15.63 8.28
CA VAL A 202 1.70 -15.62 6.83
C VAL A 202 0.45 -15.17 6.09
N TRP A 203 0.60 -14.50 4.95
CA TRP A 203 -0.51 -14.32 4.02
C TRP A 203 -0.97 -15.66 3.48
N ASP A 204 -2.25 -15.84 3.28
CA ASP A 204 -2.82 -17.16 3.04
C ASP A 204 -2.98 -17.56 1.57
N ASP A 205 -2.87 -16.65 0.61
CA ASP A 205 -3.19 -16.86 -0.81
C ASP A 205 -2.50 -18.09 -1.42
N MET A 206 -1.23 -18.30 -1.09
CA MET A 206 -0.50 -19.49 -1.52
C MET A 206 -1.04 -20.76 -0.85
N LEU A 207 -1.42 -20.69 0.43
CA LEU A 207 -1.98 -21.82 1.19
C LEU A 207 -3.41 -22.15 0.75
N ARG A 208 -4.22 -21.11 0.46
CA ARG A 208 -5.64 -21.32 0.06
C ARG A 208 -5.80 -22.10 -1.23
N SER A 209 -4.81 -22.03 -2.12
CA SER A 209 -4.78 -22.74 -3.39
C SER A 209 -4.35 -24.21 -3.26
N MET A 210 -3.85 -24.63 -2.08
CA MET A 210 -3.36 -25.99 -1.84
C MET A 210 -4.48 -26.91 -1.32
N ASP A 211 -4.40 -28.19 -1.69
CA ASP A 211 -5.29 -29.20 -1.17
C ASP A 211 -5.10 -29.40 0.34
N PHE A 212 -6.18 -29.71 1.04
CA PHE A 212 -6.17 -30.03 2.46
C PHE A 212 -5.10 -31.05 2.86
N GLN A 213 -4.95 -32.13 2.08
CA GLN A 213 -4.00 -33.20 2.36
C GLN A 213 -2.55 -32.71 2.32
N VAL A 214 -2.24 -31.77 1.40
CA VAL A 214 -0.89 -31.16 1.29
C VAL A 214 -0.56 -30.38 2.55
N LEU A 215 -1.47 -29.53 2.99
CA LEU A 215 -1.27 -28.70 4.22
C LEU A 215 -1.15 -29.60 5.46
N LYS A 216 -1.98 -30.64 5.56
CA LYS A 216 -2.00 -31.56 6.69
C LYS A 216 -0.72 -32.39 6.79
N GLU A 217 -0.24 -32.97 5.70
CA GLU A 217 0.97 -33.81 5.70
C GLU A 217 2.25 -33.03 6.00
N HIS A 218 2.29 -31.74 5.67
CA HIS A 218 3.41 -30.87 6.05
C HIS A 218 3.29 -30.30 7.47
N TYR A 219 2.18 -30.59 8.19
CA TYR A 219 1.94 -30.09 9.54
C TYR A 219 2.07 -28.57 9.68
N ILE A 220 1.78 -27.81 8.60
CA ILE A 220 2.05 -26.36 8.51
C ILE A 220 1.33 -25.58 9.62
N GLY A 221 0.12 -25.98 10.01
CA GLY A 221 -0.66 -25.35 11.08
C GLY A 221 -0.05 -25.43 12.49
N LYS A 222 0.99 -26.27 12.68
CA LYS A 222 1.78 -26.27 13.92
C LYS A 222 2.72 -25.06 14.02
N TYR A 223 3.09 -24.49 12.87
CA TYR A 223 4.17 -23.53 12.78
C TYR A 223 3.70 -22.12 12.44
N VAL A 224 2.63 -21.97 11.66
CA VAL A 224 2.17 -20.66 11.19
C VAL A 224 0.67 -20.45 11.37
N GLU A 225 0.26 -19.20 11.51
CA GLU A 225 -1.12 -18.73 11.55
C GLU A 225 -1.42 -18.01 10.21
N PRO A 226 -2.38 -18.48 9.37
CA PRO A 226 -2.71 -17.81 8.12
C PRO A 226 -3.51 -16.53 8.37
N MET A 227 -3.17 -15.47 7.65
CA MET A 227 -3.96 -14.25 7.56
C MET A 227 -4.71 -14.24 6.23
N ILE A 228 -6.01 -14.50 6.28
CA ILE A 228 -6.89 -14.57 5.11
C ILE A 228 -7.16 -13.15 4.64
N TRP A 229 -6.72 -12.82 3.43
CA TRP A 229 -6.95 -11.49 2.88
C TRP A 229 -7.94 -11.47 1.72
N HIS A 230 -8.79 -10.44 1.67
CA HIS A 230 -9.67 -10.14 0.55
C HIS A 230 -10.10 -8.68 0.62
N TYR A 231 -9.90 -7.92 -0.47
CA TYR A 231 -10.06 -6.47 -0.48
C TYR A 231 -11.20 -5.96 -1.35
N ASN A 232 -11.80 -6.82 -2.17
CA ASN A 232 -12.89 -6.41 -3.06
C ASN A 232 -14.13 -5.99 -2.26
N SER A 233 -14.92 -5.08 -2.86
CA SER A 233 -16.23 -4.68 -2.34
C SER A 233 -17.17 -5.89 -2.23
N ARG A 234 -18.25 -5.75 -1.46
CA ARG A 234 -19.26 -6.78 -1.23
C ARG A 234 -19.67 -7.54 -2.50
N ASP A 235 -19.93 -6.83 -3.60
CA ASP A 235 -20.45 -7.40 -4.85
C ASP A 235 -19.43 -8.31 -5.56
N ASN A 236 -18.16 -8.12 -5.29
CA ASN A 236 -17.05 -8.89 -5.86
C ASN A 236 -16.27 -9.68 -4.79
N PHE A 237 -16.81 -9.77 -3.58
CA PHE A 237 -16.18 -10.53 -2.50
C PHE A 237 -16.42 -12.02 -2.71
N SER A 238 -15.33 -12.79 -2.83
CA SER A 238 -15.39 -14.22 -3.00
C SER A 238 -14.22 -14.91 -2.32
N LEU A 239 -14.50 -15.73 -1.32
CA LEU A 239 -13.55 -16.68 -0.75
C LEU A 239 -13.90 -18.09 -1.24
N PRO A 240 -12.94 -19.04 -1.34
CA PRO A 240 -13.24 -20.43 -1.62
C PRO A 240 -14.28 -20.99 -0.63
N GLN A 241 -15.29 -21.71 -1.14
CA GLN A 241 -16.40 -22.22 -0.33
C GLN A 241 -15.95 -23.07 0.86
N ASP A 242 -14.87 -23.82 0.68
CA ASP A 242 -14.33 -24.77 1.67
C ASP A 242 -13.26 -24.16 2.58
N ILE A 243 -12.92 -22.87 2.42
CA ILE A 243 -11.76 -22.28 3.11
C ILE A 243 -11.84 -22.41 4.63
N TRP A 244 -13.02 -22.14 5.21
CA TRP A 244 -13.20 -22.21 6.66
C TRP A 244 -13.12 -23.63 7.18
N ASP A 245 -13.72 -24.60 6.49
CA ASP A 245 -13.68 -26.03 6.88
C ASP A 245 -12.27 -26.60 6.69
N LYS A 246 -11.59 -26.24 5.60
CA LYS A 246 -10.20 -26.61 5.36
C LYS A 246 -9.25 -26.03 6.41
N TYR A 247 -9.37 -24.71 6.67
CA TYR A 247 -8.45 -24.03 7.57
C TYR A 247 -8.69 -24.38 9.04
N SER A 248 -9.93 -24.54 9.48
CA SER A 248 -10.23 -24.99 10.85
C SER A 248 -9.69 -26.37 11.17
N ALA A 249 -9.56 -27.23 10.17
CA ALA A 249 -8.99 -28.57 10.36
C ALA A 249 -7.45 -28.60 10.32
N VAL A 250 -6.80 -27.55 9.86
CA VAL A 250 -5.32 -27.46 9.74
C VAL A 250 -4.74 -26.47 10.73
N PHE A 251 -5.35 -25.29 10.89
CA PHE A 251 -4.81 -24.18 11.65
C PHE A 251 -5.64 -23.92 12.92
N PRO A 252 -5.04 -23.99 14.11
CA PRO A 252 -5.74 -23.63 15.34
C PRO A 252 -6.05 -22.14 15.44
N HIS A 253 -5.27 -21.29 14.78
CA HIS A 253 -5.38 -19.84 14.86
C HIS A 253 -5.43 -19.23 13.46
N ILE A 254 -6.35 -18.30 13.25
CA ILE A 254 -6.59 -17.65 11.96
C ILE A 254 -6.75 -16.14 12.15
N TRP A 255 -6.26 -15.37 11.17
CA TRP A 255 -6.43 -13.94 11.05
C TRP A 255 -7.22 -13.58 9.79
N ALA A 256 -7.74 -12.36 9.72
CA ALA A 256 -8.28 -11.79 8.50
C ALA A 256 -7.53 -10.49 8.12
N ALA A 257 -7.63 -10.10 6.85
CA ALA A 257 -7.15 -8.81 6.40
C ALA A 257 -8.14 -8.16 5.42
N THR A 258 -8.47 -6.91 5.72
CA THR A 258 -9.28 -5.98 4.93
C THR A 258 -8.37 -4.90 4.35
N ALA A 259 -8.91 -3.90 3.65
CA ALA A 259 -8.14 -2.75 3.21
C ALA A 259 -8.90 -1.43 3.43
N PHE A 260 -8.16 -0.35 3.73
CA PHE A 260 -8.71 1.01 3.78
C PHE A 260 -8.16 1.92 2.68
N LYS A 261 -7.08 1.52 2.00
CA LYS A 261 -6.47 2.18 0.84
C LYS A 261 -5.56 1.22 0.07
N GLY A 262 -5.14 1.61 -1.14
CA GLY A 262 -4.15 0.88 -1.94
C GLY A 262 -4.63 -0.46 -2.48
N ALA A 263 -5.95 -0.67 -2.59
CA ALA A 263 -6.54 -1.93 -3.04
C ALA A 263 -7.65 -1.75 -4.09
N THR A 264 -7.78 -0.55 -4.67
CA THR A 264 -8.80 -0.23 -5.70
C THR A 264 -8.19 0.24 -7.01
N GLY A 265 -6.91 0.01 -7.21
CA GLY A 265 -6.13 0.37 -8.40
C GLY A 265 -4.74 0.90 -8.02
N SER A 266 -3.75 0.57 -8.85
CA SER A 266 -2.33 0.86 -8.57
C SER A 266 -1.93 2.34 -8.68
N CYS A 267 -2.79 3.19 -9.24
CA CYS A 267 -2.53 4.63 -9.44
C CYS A 267 -3.68 5.52 -8.94
N GLN A 268 -4.44 5.05 -7.96
CA GLN A 268 -5.46 5.87 -7.32
C GLN A 268 -4.81 6.93 -6.42
N HIS A 269 -5.42 8.12 -6.33
CA HIS A 269 -4.94 9.22 -5.49
C HIS A 269 -5.81 9.46 -4.27
N ILE A 270 -7.08 9.07 -4.33
CA ILE A 270 -8.07 9.13 -3.24
C ILE A 270 -8.76 7.78 -3.14
N PRO A 271 -8.95 7.23 -1.92
CA PRO A 271 -9.66 5.98 -1.72
C PRO A 271 -11.12 6.07 -2.18
N ILE A 272 -11.61 5.00 -2.78
CA ILE A 272 -13.05 4.81 -2.98
C ILE A 272 -13.62 4.24 -1.69
N ILE A 273 -13.94 5.12 -0.73
CA ILE A 273 -14.28 4.74 0.65
C ILE A 273 -15.43 3.74 0.68
N ARG A 274 -16.44 3.88 -0.19
CA ARG A 274 -17.55 2.93 -0.27
C ARG A 274 -17.12 1.49 -0.53
N ASN A 275 -16.10 1.28 -1.37
CA ASN A 275 -15.58 -0.06 -1.64
C ASN A 275 -14.98 -0.68 -0.37
N HIS A 276 -14.19 0.10 0.36
CA HIS A 276 -13.57 -0.34 1.60
C HIS A 276 -14.62 -0.60 2.69
N VAL A 277 -15.57 0.29 2.88
CA VAL A 277 -16.67 0.11 3.84
C VAL A 277 -17.45 -1.17 3.51
N SER A 278 -17.85 -1.37 2.26
CA SER A 278 -18.62 -2.56 1.85
C SER A 278 -17.79 -3.86 1.97
N ASN A 279 -16.47 -3.79 1.80
CA ASN A 279 -15.57 -4.91 2.10
C ASN A 279 -15.64 -5.28 3.57
N HIS A 280 -15.57 -4.30 4.48
CA HIS A 280 -15.66 -4.54 5.92
C HIS A 280 -17.02 -5.11 6.34
N GLU A 281 -18.12 -4.58 5.78
CA GLU A 281 -19.47 -5.12 6.01
C GLU A 281 -19.54 -6.60 5.60
N LYS A 282 -18.95 -6.95 4.44
CA LYS A 282 -18.94 -8.33 3.96
C LYS A 282 -18.06 -9.24 4.81
N TRP A 283 -16.91 -8.76 5.26
CA TRP A 283 -16.07 -9.51 6.20
C TRP A 283 -16.78 -9.78 7.54
N LEU A 284 -17.54 -8.81 8.07
CA LEU A 284 -18.32 -9.01 9.31
C LEU A 284 -19.40 -10.09 9.12
N GLU A 285 -20.06 -10.15 7.98
CA GLU A 285 -21.01 -11.23 7.64
C GLU A 285 -20.31 -12.57 7.51
N GLU A 286 -19.19 -12.62 6.81
CA GLU A 286 -18.40 -13.82 6.59
C GLU A 286 -17.89 -14.41 7.91
N LEU A 287 -17.35 -13.59 8.79
CA LEU A 287 -16.92 -13.99 10.14
C LEU A 287 -18.12 -14.38 11.01
N GLY A 288 -19.23 -13.65 10.96
CA GLY A 288 -20.45 -13.99 11.69
C GLY A 288 -20.98 -15.39 11.36
N ALA A 289 -20.83 -15.80 10.11
CA ALA A 289 -21.26 -17.12 9.64
C ALA A 289 -20.27 -18.25 9.99
N ASN A 290 -18.96 -17.97 10.10
CA ASN A 290 -17.94 -18.99 10.07
C ASN A 290 -16.97 -19.00 11.28
N VAL A 291 -16.89 -17.95 12.07
CA VAL A 291 -15.91 -17.84 13.17
C VAL A 291 -16.00 -18.99 14.18
N ASN A 292 -17.19 -19.54 14.38
CA ASN A 292 -17.41 -20.67 15.30
C ASN A 292 -16.81 -22.00 14.78
N LYS A 293 -16.39 -22.08 13.53
CA LYS A 293 -15.70 -23.25 12.96
C LYS A 293 -14.24 -23.30 13.36
N VAL A 294 -13.62 -22.16 13.63
CA VAL A 294 -12.20 -22.05 13.96
C VAL A 294 -11.98 -22.12 15.46
N HIS A 295 -10.85 -22.68 15.88
CA HIS A 295 -10.52 -22.80 17.32
C HIS A 295 -10.33 -21.41 17.94
N GLU A 296 -9.59 -20.52 17.29
CA GLU A 296 -9.41 -19.13 17.72
C GLU A 296 -9.22 -18.19 16.53
N PHE A 297 -10.08 -17.20 16.42
CA PHE A 297 -9.88 -16.07 15.53
C PHE A 297 -9.14 -14.95 16.27
N ARG A 298 -7.91 -14.66 15.85
CA ARG A 298 -7.01 -13.70 16.53
C ARG A 298 -7.44 -12.25 16.35
N GLY A 299 -7.77 -11.88 15.14
CA GLY A 299 -8.11 -10.52 14.79
C GLY A 299 -7.94 -10.18 13.32
N THR A 300 -7.94 -8.88 13.03
CA THR A 300 -7.97 -8.37 11.65
C THR A 300 -6.93 -7.28 11.44
N ALA A 301 -6.24 -7.35 10.30
CA ALA A 301 -5.41 -6.28 9.78
C ALA A 301 -6.20 -5.43 8.77
N PHE A 302 -6.16 -4.11 8.96
CA PHE A 302 -6.71 -3.10 8.05
C PHE A 302 -5.56 -2.63 7.17
N THR A 303 -5.44 -3.19 5.96
CA THR A 303 -4.27 -2.93 5.11
C THR A 303 -4.35 -1.59 4.41
N GLY A 304 -3.18 -0.96 4.28
CA GLY A 304 -3.02 0.33 3.63
C GLY A 304 -1.79 0.35 2.74
N TRP A 305 -1.89 -0.30 1.57
CA TRP A 305 -0.78 -0.44 0.63
C TRP A 305 -0.37 0.92 0.07
N SER A 306 0.94 1.21 0.04
CA SER A 306 1.49 2.46 -0.47
C SER A 306 1.88 2.39 -1.94
N ARG A 307 2.25 1.21 -2.42
CA ARG A 307 2.45 0.86 -3.84
C ARG A 307 2.34 -0.65 -4.03
N TYR A 308 2.06 -1.10 -5.24
CA TYR A 308 1.86 -2.52 -5.52
C TYR A 308 3.18 -3.29 -5.53
N ASP A 309 4.26 -2.67 -5.99
CA ASP A 309 5.63 -3.17 -5.95
C ASP A 309 6.62 -2.00 -5.99
N HIS A 310 7.92 -2.25 -5.90
CA HIS A 310 8.97 -1.21 -5.91
C HIS A 310 9.14 -0.47 -7.25
N TYR A 311 8.48 -0.90 -8.31
CA TYR A 311 8.52 -0.27 -9.64
C TYR A 311 7.21 0.43 -9.99
N ALA A 312 6.16 0.22 -9.18
CA ALA A 312 4.88 0.89 -9.34
C ALA A 312 4.92 2.32 -8.83
N THR A 313 4.02 3.17 -9.35
CA THR A 313 3.75 4.49 -8.76
C THR A 313 3.12 4.34 -7.38
N MET A 314 3.18 5.41 -6.57
CA MET A 314 2.48 5.43 -5.28
C MET A 314 0.96 5.43 -5.46
N CYS A 315 0.29 4.65 -4.65
CA CYS A 315 -1.17 4.71 -4.47
C CYS A 315 -1.56 5.93 -3.63
N GLU A 316 -2.78 5.91 -3.10
CA GLU A 316 -3.31 6.97 -2.23
C GLU A 316 -2.34 7.25 -1.07
N LEU A 317 -1.97 8.51 -0.90
CA LEU A 317 -1.16 8.94 0.24
C LEU A 317 -1.93 8.78 1.55
N LEU A 318 -1.24 8.43 2.63
CA LEU A 318 -1.88 8.16 3.92
C LEU A 318 -2.83 9.28 4.40
N PRO A 319 -2.49 10.58 4.28
CA PRO A 319 -3.42 11.66 4.66
C PRO A 319 -4.75 11.65 3.90
N THR A 320 -4.76 11.27 2.61
CA THR A 320 -6.00 11.20 1.83
C THR A 320 -6.89 10.03 2.26
N ALA A 321 -6.31 9.05 2.93
CA ALA A 321 -6.97 7.83 3.37
C ALA A 321 -7.44 7.85 4.84
N ILE A 322 -7.13 8.90 5.59
CA ILE A 322 -7.54 9.01 7.01
C ILE A 322 -9.05 8.90 7.19
N PRO A 323 -9.92 9.55 6.38
CA PRO A 323 -11.36 9.37 6.50
C PRO A 323 -11.80 7.92 6.26
N SER A 324 -11.20 7.24 5.28
CA SER A 324 -11.45 5.82 5.01
C SER A 324 -11.06 4.96 6.20
N LEU A 325 -9.85 5.13 6.73
CA LEU A 325 -9.34 4.37 7.87
C LEU A 325 -10.21 4.52 9.11
N ALA A 326 -10.54 5.77 9.47
CA ALA A 326 -11.37 6.06 10.64
C ALA A 326 -12.75 5.42 10.51
N LEU A 327 -13.37 5.53 9.32
CA LEU A 327 -14.69 4.94 9.08
C LEU A 327 -14.63 3.41 9.09
N CYS A 328 -13.64 2.79 8.44
CA CYS A 328 -13.45 1.35 8.42
C CYS A 328 -13.28 0.76 9.82
N LEU A 329 -12.47 1.38 10.69
CA LEU A 329 -12.31 0.96 12.09
C LEU A 329 -13.63 1.05 12.87
N LYS A 330 -14.41 2.12 12.68
CA LYS A 330 -15.71 2.27 13.36
C LYS A 330 -16.77 1.34 12.81
N VAL A 331 -16.77 1.09 11.49
CA VAL A 331 -17.66 0.09 10.86
C VAL A 331 -17.37 -1.31 11.39
N TRP A 332 -16.10 -1.66 11.58
CA TRP A 332 -15.71 -2.96 12.17
C TRP A 332 -16.29 -3.16 13.57
N LEU A 333 -16.35 -2.09 14.37
CA LEU A 333 -16.83 -2.15 15.77
C LEU A 333 -18.36 -2.06 15.90
N HIS A 334 -19.02 -1.30 15.02
CA HIS A 334 -20.42 -0.90 15.22
C HIS A 334 -21.31 -1.18 14.00
N GLY A 335 -20.76 -1.71 12.90
CA GLY A 335 -21.46 -1.75 11.62
C GLY A 335 -21.53 -0.38 10.94
N TYR A 336 -21.86 -0.37 9.65
CA TYR A 336 -22.10 0.87 8.92
C TYR A 336 -23.53 1.38 9.22
N SER A 337 -23.63 2.65 9.54
CA SER A 337 -24.88 3.43 9.58
C SER A 337 -24.56 4.89 9.27
N GLU A 338 -25.59 5.65 8.86
CA GLU A 338 -25.44 7.10 8.68
C GLU A 338 -24.97 7.79 9.97
N GLN A 339 -25.42 7.30 11.13
CA GLN A 339 -25.01 7.80 12.43
C GLN A 339 -23.51 7.53 12.67
N THR A 340 -23.03 6.32 12.39
CA THR A 340 -21.59 5.98 12.49
C THR A 340 -20.76 6.89 11.57
N HIS A 341 -21.21 7.08 10.33
CA HIS A 341 -20.54 7.94 9.36
C HIS A 341 -20.51 9.41 9.86
N MET A 342 -21.62 9.97 10.33
CA MET A 342 -21.67 11.32 10.87
C MET A 342 -20.77 11.51 12.09
N GLN A 343 -20.71 10.54 13.00
CA GLN A 343 -19.84 10.59 14.17
C GLN A 343 -18.37 10.65 13.77
N VAL A 344 -17.97 9.82 12.79
CA VAL A 344 -16.61 9.84 12.25
C VAL A 344 -16.33 11.16 11.54
N ALA A 345 -17.22 11.63 10.68
CA ALA A 345 -17.08 12.89 9.97
C ALA A 345 -16.89 14.06 10.93
N ASN A 346 -17.72 14.17 11.94
CA ASN A 346 -17.60 15.21 12.98
C ASN A 346 -16.28 15.14 13.74
N SER A 347 -15.79 13.94 14.05
CA SER A 347 -14.50 13.75 14.73
C SER A 347 -13.30 14.18 13.88
N LEU A 348 -13.46 14.19 12.55
CA LEU A 348 -12.46 14.63 11.58
C LEU A 348 -12.62 16.10 11.15
N GLY A 349 -13.62 16.82 11.70
CA GLY A 349 -13.86 18.23 11.42
C GLY A 349 -14.82 18.52 10.26
N TYR A 350 -15.51 17.51 9.73
CA TYR A 350 -16.58 17.69 8.74
C TYR A 350 -17.89 17.99 9.46
N ILE A 351 -18.12 19.28 9.78
CA ILE A 351 -19.21 19.69 10.70
C ILE A 351 -20.56 19.77 9.98
N ASP A 352 -20.61 20.35 8.79
CA ASP A 352 -21.85 20.63 8.07
C ASP A 352 -22.35 19.45 7.24
N HIS A 353 -21.44 18.73 6.62
CA HIS A 353 -21.72 17.56 5.78
C HIS A 353 -20.64 16.49 5.98
N PRO A 354 -21.02 15.19 6.06
CA PRO A 354 -20.02 14.13 6.11
C PRO A 354 -19.22 14.10 4.80
N PHE A 355 -17.98 13.63 4.88
CA PHE A 355 -17.17 13.39 3.66
C PHE A 355 -17.84 12.35 2.75
N HIS A 356 -17.63 12.49 1.46
CA HIS A 356 -18.24 11.59 0.50
C HIS A 356 -17.56 10.22 0.49
N ILE A 357 -18.36 9.16 0.62
CA ILE A 357 -17.88 7.77 0.51
C ILE A 357 -17.83 7.29 -0.95
N ILE A 358 -18.55 7.98 -1.85
CA ILE A 358 -18.54 7.73 -3.30
C ILE A 358 -17.91 8.95 -3.98
N PRO A 359 -16.96 8.75 -4.92
CA PRO A 359 -16.38 9.85 -5.67
C PRO A 359 -17.47 10.69 -6.35
N GLN A 360 -17.41 12.00 -6.18
CA GLN A 360 -18.34 12.95 -6.77
C GLN A 360 -17.75 13.54 -8.06
N LEU A 361 -18.59 13.72 -9.07
CA LEU A 361 -18.20 14.44 -10.32
C LEU A 361 -17.85 15.93 -10.05
N ARG A 362 -18.42 16.48 -9.00
CA ARG A 362 -18.10 17.82 -8.48
C ARG A 362 -17.98 17.69 -6.97
N PRO A 363 -16.77 17.53 -6.45
CA PRO A 363 -16.57 17.45 -5.01
C PRO A 363 -17.07 18.74 -4.33
N ALA A 364 -17.70 18.57 -3.18
CA ALA A 364 -18.06 19.70 -2.34
C ALA A 364 -16.78 20.42 -1.87
N PRO A 365 -16.84 21.74 -1.60
CA PRO A 365 -15.70 22.43 -0.99
C PRO A 365 -15.24 21.72 0.27
N ILE A 366 -13.96 21.47 0.39
CA ILE A 366 -13.38 20.87 1.59
C ILE A 366 -13.43 21.93 2.71
N PRO A 367 -13.88 21.56 3.93
CA PRO A 367 -13.82 22.45 5.07
C PRO A 367 -12.38 22.89 5.35
N ASN A 368 -12.18 24.17 5.65
CA ASN A 368 -10.86 24.72 5.96
C ASN A 368 -10.33 24.37 7.38
N ASN A 369 -11.11 23.63 8.18
CA ASN A 369 -10.84 23.37 9.59
C ASN A 369 -10.89 21.87 9.93
N LEU A 370 -10.34 21.01 9.05
CA LEU A 370 -10.27 19.59 9.32
C LEU A 370 -9.31 19.28 10.48
N LEU A 371 -9.62 18.23 11.25
CA LEU A 371 -8.96 17.94 12.53
C LEU A 371 -7.99 16.74 12.47
N PHE A 372 -7.79 16.15 11.32
CA PHE A 372 -6.86 15.03 11.19
C PHE A 372 -5.48 15.46 10.65
N PRO A 373 -4.39 14.76 10.99
CA PRO A 373 -3.05 15.12 10.57
C PRO A 373 -2.88 14.99 9.05
N GLY A 374 -2.32 16.03 8.43
CA GLY A 374 -2.06 16.05 6.98
C GLY A 374 -3.27 16.37 6.11
N TRP A 375 -4.38 16.85 6.67
CA TRP A 375 -5.56 17.23 5.89
C TRP A 375 -5.24 18.22 4.76
N GLN A 376 -4.24 19.08 4.94
CA GLN A 376 -3.81 20.01 3.88
C GLN A 376 -3.28 19.27 2.64
N VAL A 377 -2.60 18.13 2.83
CA VAL A 377 -2.19 17.28 1.71
C VAL A 377 -3.41 16.66 1.03
N ALA A 378 -4.39 16.20 1.80
CA ALA A 378 -5.64 15.68 1.23
C ALA A 378 -6.36 16.74 0.38
N VAL A 379 -6.46 17.97 0.87
CA VAL A 379 -7.00 19.12 0.11
C VAL A 379 -6.21 19.36 -1.19
N GLY A 380 -4.88 19.34 -1.12
CA GLY A 380 -4.02 19.53 -2.29
C GLY A 380 -4.18 18.41 -3.33
N ILE A 381 -4.38 17.16 -2.88
CA ILE A 381 -4.64 16.02 -3.78
C ILE A 381 -6.02 16.13 -4.46
N GLU A 382 -7.04 16.61 -3.76
CA GLU A 382 -8.33 16.89 -4.40
C GLU A 382 -8.24 18.02 -5.42
N TRP A 383 -7.47 19.07 -5.09
CA TRP A 383 -7.18 20.12 -6.07
C TRP A 383 -6.44 19.55 -7.30
N PHE A 384 -5.45 18.68 -7.09
CA PHE A 384 -4.77 17.96 -8.17
C PHE A 384 -5.73 17.18 -9.07
N ILE A 385 -6.70 16.45 -8.52
CA ILE A 385 -7.68 15.67 -9.30
C ILE A 385 -8.56 16.61 -10.14
N ASN A 386 -9.01 17.70 -9.56
CA ASN A 386 -9.78 18.73 -10.29
C ASN A 386 -8.95 19.37 -11.40
N PHE A 387 -7.70 19.72 -11.12
CA PHE A 387 -6.75 20.22 -12.11
C PHE A 387 -6.53 19.20 -13.23
N ARG A 388 -6.26 17.94 -12.90
CA ARG A 388 -6.07 16.86 -13.88
C ARG A 388 -7.28 16.71 -14.81
N THR A 389 -8.49 16.88 -14.31
CA THR A 389 -9.72 16.86 -15.10
C THR A 389 -9.77 18.04 -16.08
N LYS A 390 -9.48 19.26 -15.62
CA LYS A 390 -9.37 20.45 -16.48
C LYS A 390 -8.30 20.26 -17.55
N TYR A 391 -7.12 19.79 -17.15
CA TYR A 391 -6.01 19.49 -18.05
C TYR A 391 -6.43 18.52 -19.16
N HIS A 392 -7.01 17.36 -18.81
CA HIS A 392 -7.47 16.38 -19.79
C HIS A 392 -8.51 16.94 -20.73
N ASN A 393 -9.52 17.64 -20.21
CA ASN A 393 -10.54 18.28 -21.02
C ASN A 393 -9.95 19.28 -22.01
N THR A 394 -8.91 20.02 -21.63
CA THR A 394 -8.25 20.98 -22.51
C THR A 394 -7.44 20.28 -23.58
N ILE A 395 -6.53 19.34 -23.23
CA ILE A 395 -5.64 18.71 -24.21
C ILE A 395 -6.35 17.76 -25.18
N THR A 396 -7.53 17.26 -24.81
CA THR A 396 -8.37 16.40 -25.66
C THR A 396 -9.55 17.18 -26.30
N SER A 397 -9.57 18.51 -26.17
CA SER A 397 -10.65 19.33 -26.69
C SER A 397 -10.76 19.22 -28.21
N GLU A 398 -11.98 19.42 -28.71
CA GLU A 398 -12.24 19.52 -30.16
C GLU A 398 -11.36 20.59 -30.82
N GLN A 399 -11.09 21.68 -30.11
CA GLN A 399 -10.26 22.77 -30.60
C GLN A 399 -8.83 22.33 -30.92
N ILE A 400 -8.21 21.54 -30.04
CA ILE A 400 -6.87 20.97 -30.26
C ILE A 400 -6.90 19.89 -31.34
N SER A 401 -7.84 18.95 -31.24
CA SER A 401 -7.93 17.83 -32.20
C SER A 401 -8.23 18.26 -33.62
N THR A 402 -8.95 19.36 -33.79
CA THR A 402 -9.35 19.88 -35.12
C THR A 402 -8.33 20.85 -35.73
N TRP A 403 -7.84 21.82 -34.92
CA TRP A 403 -7.05 22.92 -35.51
C TRP A 403 -5.57 22.90 -35.08
N MET A 404 -5.17 22.01 -34.19
CA MET A 404 -3.80 21.90 -33.68
C MET A 404 -3.34 20.45 -33.61
N ASN A 405 -3.88 19.55 -34.42
CA ASN A 405 -3.39 18.19 -34.46
C ASN A 405 -1.97 18.12 -35.10
N PRO A 406 -1.24 17.03 -34.93
CA PRO A 406 0.14 16.90 -35.39
C PRO A 406 0.31 17.14 -36.91
N TRP A 407 -0.69 16.79 -37.73
CA TRP A 407 -0.60 16.98 -39.17
C TRP A 407 -0.70 18.47 -39.57
N GLN A 408 -1.70 19.22 -39.03
CA GLN A 408 -1.82 20.64 -39.25
C GLN A 408 -0.57 21.41 -38.81
N VAL A 409 -0.05 21.10 -37.62
CA VAL A 409 1.16 21.71 -37.09
C VAL A 409 2.37 21.44 -37.99
N ALA A 410 2.60 20.18 -38.39
CA ALA A 410 3.72 19.81 -39.25
C ALA A 410 3.68 20.46 -40.63
N ASN A 411 2.49 20.76 -41.16
CA ASN A 411 2.30 21.37 -42.48
C ASN A 411 2.03 22.88 -42.41
N ASN A 412 2.17 23.54 -41.26
CA ASN A 412 1.83 24.95 -41.03
C ASN A 412 0.43 25.30 -41.49
N ASN A 413 -0.52 24.38 -41.38
CA ASN A 413 -1.91 24.52 -41.82
C ASN A 413 -2.85 24.71 -40.63
N THR A 414 -2.55 25.68 -39.80
CA THR A 414 -3.28 25.98 -38.56
C THR A 414 -4.10 27.27 -38.70
N ASN A 415 -5.22 27.37 -37.98
CA ASN A 415 -6.07 28.56 -37.98
C ASN A 415 -5.64 29.53 -36.86
N PRO A 416 -5.07 30.73 -37.19
CA PRO A 416 -4.56 31.67 -36.21
C PRO A 416 -5.58 32.08 -35.14
N MET A 417 -6.83 32.34 -35.54
CA MET A 417 -7.90 32.75 -34.64
C MET A 417 -8.17 31.66 -33.56
N GLN A 418 -8.16 30.39 -33.96
CA GLN A 418 -8.35 29.27 -33.04
C GLN A 418 -7.14 29.10 -32.13
N LEU A 419 -5.93 29.29 -32.65
CA LEU A 419 -4.70 29.21 -31.88
C LEU A 419 -4.59 30.32 -30.82
N GLU A 420 -4.92 31.57 -31.18
CA GLU A 420 -4.91 32.70 -30.23
C GLU A 420 -5.80 32.42 -29.02
N SER A 421 -6.95 31.79 -29.22
CA SER A 421 -7.88 31.46 -28.12
C SER A 421 -7.39 30.36 -27.18
N LEU A 422 -6.39 29.56 -27.58
CA LEU A 422 -5.79 28.51 -26.75
C LEU A 422 -4.73 29.06 -25.78
N ILE A 423 -4.05 30.16 -26.11
CA ILE A 423 -2.95 30.70 -25.30
C ILE A 423 -3.37 31.03 -23.86
N PRO A 424 -4.51 31.74 -23.64
CA PRO A 424 -4.99 31.97 -22.27
C PRO A 424 -5.22 30.67 -21.49
N ALA A 425 -5.88 29.70 -22.12
CA ALA A 425 -6.18 28.41 -21.45
C ALA A 425 -4.92 27.68 -21.03
N PHE A 426 -3.88 27.60 -21.88
CA PHE A 426 -2.60 27.01 -21.50
C PHE A 426 -1.87 27.80 -20.41
N THR A 427 -1.95 29.15 -20.51
CA THR A 427 -1.31 30.02 -19.50
C THR A 427 -1.97 29.87 -18.16
N ASP A 428 -3.29 29.85 -18.08
CA ASP A 428 -4.04 29.68 -16.84
C ASP A 428 -3.77 28.32 -16.19
N LEU A 429 -3.74 27.23 -17.01
CA LEU A 429 -3.40 25.90 -16.52
C LEU A 429 -1.96 25.83 -16.00
N LEU A 430 -0.98 26.47 -16.66
CA LEU A 430 0.41 26.49 -16.18
C LEU A 430 0.54 27.28 -14.88
N LEU A 431 -0.20 28.38 -14.71
CA LEU A 431 -0.23 29.17 -13.47
C LEU A 431 -0.89 28.36 -12.33
N GLU A 432 -2.04 27.73 -12.59
CA GLU A 432 -2.72 26.88 -11.62
C GLU A 432 -1.82 25.70 -11.22
N LEU A 433 -1.15 25.04 -12.17
CA LEU A 433 -0.22 23.95 -11.92
C LEU A 433 0.96 24.38 -11.05
N SER A 434 1.55 25.56 -11.32
CA SER A 434 2.64 26.10 -10.52
C SER A 434 2.21 26.40 -9.07
N SER A 435 1.00 26.93 -8.91
CA SER A 435 0.42 27.20 -7.58
C SER A 435 0.15 25.92 -6.82
N LEU A 436 -0.40 24.90 -7.49
CA LEU A 436 -0.66 23.58 -6.93
C LEU A 436 0.64 22.86 -6.52
N GLU A 437 1.67 22.89 -7.38
CA GLU A 437 3.00 22.33 -7.11
C GLU A 437 3.60 22.97 -5.86
N GLY A 438 3.59 24.30 -5.76
CA GLY A 438 4.08 25.03 -4.60
C GLY A 438 3.32 24.70 -3.32
N TYR A 439 1.99 24.66 -3.38
CA TYR A 439 1.15 24.28 -2.23
C TYR A 439 1.45 22.86 -1.75
N LEU A 440 1.38 21.87 -2.65
CA LEU A 440 1.59 20.47 -2.28
C LEU A 440 2.97 20.22 -1.73
N ARG A 441 4.03 20.81 -2.32
CA ARG A 441 5.40 20.66 -1.84
C ARG A 441 5.54 21.12 -0.38
N VAL A 442 5.05 22.31 -0.05
CA VAL A 442 5.07 22.84 1.31
C VAL A 442 4.31 21.96 2.31
N GLN A 443 3.11 21.46 1.92
CA GLN A 443 2.32 20.62 2.82
C GLN A 443 2.92 19.23 3.00
N MET A 444 3.48 18.65 1.93
CA MET A 444 4.12 17.32 1.98
C MET A 444 5.44 17.33 2.77
N GLU A 445 6.23 18.41 2.77
CA GLU A 445 7.47 18.53 3.52
C GLU A 445 7.29 18.34 5.03
N ASN A 446 6.10 18.64 5.56
CA ASN A 446 5.74 18.40 6.96
C ASN A 446 5.52 16.93 7.30
N ILE A 447 5.30 16.07 6.28
CA ILE A 447 4.88 14.68 6.47
C ILE A 447 5.89 13.70 5.89
N TYR A 448 6.49 14.01 4.74
CA TYR A 448 7.26 13.07 3.95
C TYR A 448 8.72 13.50 3.76
N PHE A 449 9.55 12.56 3.36
CA PHE A 449 10.94 12.82 3.00
C PHE A 449 11.05 13.45 1.59
N PRO A 450 12.10 14.24 1.30
CA PRO A 450 12.24 14.94 0.02
C PRO A 450 12.18 14.04 -1.20
N TYR A 451 12.84 12.86 -1.17
CA TYR A 451 12.88 11.93 -2.30
C TYR A 451 11.47 11.42 -2.69
N MET A 452 10.59 11.19 -1.69
CA MET A 452 9.21 10.80 -1.92
C MET A 452 8.42 11.93 -2.58
N ILE A 453 8.62 13.16 -2.10
CA ILE A 453 7.96 14.35 -2.66
C ILE A 453 8.38 14.54 -4.11
N ASP A 454 9.67 14.42 -4.40
CA ASP A 454 10.20 14.57 -5.77
C ASP A 454 9.68 13.46 -6.69
N GLU A 455 9.58 12.21 -6.22
CA GLU A 455 8.97 11.12 -6.97
C GLU A 455 7.50 11.42 -7.28
N TRP A 456 6.72 11.82 -6.28
CA TRP A 456 5.30 12.12 -6.47
C TRP A 456 5.08 13.28 -7.44
N MET A 457 5.84 14.37 -7.30
CA MET A 457 5.77 15.54 -8.21
C MET A 457 6.21 15.18 -9.62
N GLY A 458 7.33 14.45 -9.74
CA GLY A 458 7.86 13.98 -11.03
C GLY A 458 6.91 13.06 -11.78
N THR A 459 6.21 12.19 -11.05
CA THR A 459 5.24 11.25 -11.63
C THR A 459 3.94 11.94 -12.05
N ASN A 460 3.42 12.85 -11.22
CA ASN A 460 2.06 13.33 -11.37
C ASN A 460 1.95 14.72 -12.03
N LEU A 461 2.84 15.67 -11.68
CA LEU A 461 2.73 17.04 -12.17
C LEU A 461 3.65 17.35 -13.35
N GLN A 462 4.88 16.84 -13.31
CA GLN A 462 5.88 17.15 -14.34
C GLN A 462 5.46 16.76 -15.77
N PRO A 463 4.86 15.58 -16.03
CA PRO A 463 4.40 15.23 -17.38
C PRO A 463 3.35 16.21 -17.93
N MET A 464 2.44 16.70 -17.07
CA MET A 464 1.43 17.68 -17.46
C MET A 464 2.05 19.05 -17.75
N LYS A 465 3.03 19.47 -16.93
CA LYS A 465 3.78 20.71 -17.13
C LYS A 465 4.53 20.72 -18.46
N VAL A 466 5.25 19.64 -18.75
CA VAL A 466 5.98 19.48 -20.03
C VAL A 466 5.00 19.57 -21.19
N LYS A 467 3.89 18.82 -21.14
CA LYS A 467 2.89 18.80 -22.23
C LYS A 467 2.23 20.15 -22.46
N LEU A 468 1.84 20.86 -21.40
CA LEU A 468 1.25 22.20 -21.51
C LEU A 468 2.25 23.23 -22.08
N THR A 469 3.51 23.15 -21.66
CA THR A 469 4.59 24.01 -22.17
C THR A 469 4.81 23.76 -23.65
N GLU A 470 4.93 22.51 -24.09
CA GLU A 470 5.07 22.13 -25.50
C GLU A 470 3.90 22.64 -26.34
N LEU A 471 2.65 22.48 -25.86
CA LEU A 471 1.47 22.93 -26.55
C LEU A 471 1.45 24.45 -26.69
N LYS A 472 1.77 25.19 -25.64
CA LYS A 472 1.84 26.65 -25.65
C LYS A 472 2.91 27.15 -26.62
N GLU A 473 4.15 26.62 -26.52
CA GLU A 473 5.25 27.00 -27.43
C GLU A 473 4.93 26.67 -28.89
N THR A 474 4.33 25.53 -29.16
CA THR A 474 3.89 25.13 -30.49
C THR A 474 2.85 26.14 -31.04
N THR A 475 1.87 26.52 -30.22
CA THR A 475 0.84 27.48 -30.56
C THR A 475 1.45 28.85 -30.89
N GLU A 476 2.33 29.37 -30.06
CA GLU A 476 3.03 30.65 -30.26
C GLU A 476 3.89 30.64 -31.53
N ASN A 477 4.57 29.52 -31.81
CA ASN A 477 5.40 29.37 -33.00
C ASN A 477 4.55 29.35 -34.30
N GLN A 478 3.42 28.64 -34.32
CA GLN A 478 2.51 28.59 -35.43
C GLN A 478 1.89 29.99 -35.70
N LEU A 479 1.57 30.75 -34.65
CA LEU A 479 1.10 32.14 -34.81
C LEU A 479 2.16 33.06 -35.44
N LYS A 480 3.44 32.94 -35.03
CA LYS A 480 4.54 33.70 -35.64
C LYS A 480 4.73 33.36 -37.12
N LEU A 481 4.48 32.12 -37.52
CA LEU A 481 4.56 31.73 -38.93
C LEU A 481 3.41 32.33 -39.76
N SER A 482 2.19 32.33 -39.24
CA SER A 482 1.02 32.86 -39.91
C SER A 482 1.04 34.39 -40.12
N THR A 483 1.84 35.12 -39.32
CA THR A 483 2.03 36.58 -39.47
C THR A 483 3.11 36.98 -40.50
N ARG A 484 3.80 36.00 -41.09
CA ARG A 484 4.87 36.22 -42.09
C ARG A 484 4.39 36.06 -43.54
N VAL A 485 3.08 35.87 -43.74
CA VAL A 485 2.46 35.76 -45.10
C VAL A 485 1.95 37.09 -45.58
#